data_bb5f0a8436bdcb458a7fb32760a0c048
#
_entry.id   bb5f0a8436bdcb458a7fb32760a0c048
#
_cell.length_a   1.000
_cell.length_b   1.000
_cell.length_c   1.000
_cell.angle_alpha   90.00
_cell.angle_beta   90.00
_cell.angle_gamma   90.00
#
_symmetry.space_group_name_H-M   'P 1'
#
loop_
_entity.id
_entity.type
_entity.pdbx_description
1 polymer ?
#
loop_
_entity_poly.entity_id
_entity_poly.type
_entity_poly.pdbx_seq_one_letter_code
_entity_poly.pdbx_strand_id
1 'polypeptide(L)'
;MSNSADNWLDRRMLRRRLGFWRIAAILLALIAGIAAWVAATGGMPARTTSPHIAKIRIEGTINEDEKLMALIADAAEADAVKGVILSIDSPGGSTAGGEAIYESVRALAAKKPTVAQVGTLAASAGYMIAAATDHIVARKTSIVGSIGVLFQYPDVSQLLTNAGIKVETIKSSPLKAEPNFFTPASEEA
;
A
#
# COMPACT_ATOMS: atom_id res chain seq x y z
N MET A 1 -56.76 8.70 57.20
CA MET A 1 -55.34 9.05 57.38
C MET A 1 -54.56 8.14 56.42
N SER A 2 -54.33 8.58 55.22
CA SER A 2 -53.66 7.77 54.17
C SER A 2 -52.11 7.87 54.24
N ASN A 3 -51.55 6.73 54.12
CA ASN A 3 -50.17 6.35 54.35
C ASN A 3 -49.14 7.23 53.62
N SER A 4 -48.45 8.12 54.32
CA SER A 4 -47.29 8.83 53.83
C SER A 4 -46.11 7.88 53.59
N ALA A 5 -46.12 6.68 54.21
CA ALA A 5 -45.00 5.67 53.99
C ALA A 5 -45.06 5.01 52.61
N ASP A 6 -46.23 4.74 52.02
CA ASP A 6 -46.32 4.12 50.68
C ASP A 6 -45.83 5.05 49.57
N ASN A 7 -46.06 6.35 49.73
CA ASN A 7 -45.55 7.34 48.76
C ASN A 7 -44.01 7.45 48.70
N TRP A 8 -43.28 7.12 49.77
CA TRP A 8 -41.83 7.13 49.80
C TRP A 8 -41.21 5.89 49.15
N LEU A 9 -41.87 4.74 49.28
CA LEU A 9 -41.42 3.49 48.65
C LEU A 9 -41.64 3.52 47.15
N ASP A 10 -42.79 4.04 46.69
CA ASP A 10 -43.09 4.21 45.28
C ASP A 10 -42.12 5.17 44.57
N ARG A 11 -41.76 6.28 45.20
CA ARG A 11 -40.79 7.24 44.65
C ARG A 11 -39.37 6.65 44.56
N ARG A 12 -38.97 5.78 45.48
CA ARG A 12 -37.69 5.08 45.42
C ARG A 12 -37.64 4.02 44.32
N MET A 13 -38.73 3.26 44.13
CA MET A 13 -38.83 2.28 43.08
C MET A 13 -38.88 2.94 41.70
N LEU A 14 -39.60 4.02 41.53
CA LEU A 14 -39.65 4.79 40.29
C LEU A 14 -38.29 5.41 39.94
N ARG A 15 -37.57 5.97 40.92
CA ARG A 15 -36.21 6.49 40.70
C ARG A 15 -35.20 5.40 40.28
N ARG A 16 -35.27 4.19 40.87
CA ARG A 16 -34.46 3.04 40.50
C ARG A 16 -34.79 2.55 39.09
N ARG A 17 -36.07 2.46 38.73
CA ARG A 17 -36.51 2.11 37.36
C ARG A 17 -36.06 3.15 36.34
N LEU A 18 -36.23 4.44 36.64
CA LEU A 18 -35.76 5.53 35.78
C LEU A 18 -34.23 5.53 35.64
N GLY A 19 -33.49 5.26 36.72
CA GLY A 19 -32.01 5.10 36.66
C GLY A 19 -31.58 3.94 35.75
N PHE A 20 -32.23 2.78 35.90
CA PHE A 20 -31.95 1.63 35.05
C PHE A 20 -32.25 1.92 33.57
N TRP A 21 -33.38 2.52 33.24
CA TRP A 21 -33.73 2.85 31.86
C TRP A 21 -32.83 3.93 31.25
N ARG A 22 -32.33 4.87 32.05
CA ARG A 22 -31.36 5.88 31.62
C ARG A 22 -30.02 5.22 31.25
N ILE A 23 -29.51 4.31 32.11
CA ILE A 23 -28.29 3.57 31.85
C ILE A 23 -28.46 2.68 30.60
N ALA A 24 -29.58 1.97 30.49
CA ALA A 24 -29.89 1.14 29.32
C ALA A 24 -29.94 1.97 28.01
N ALA A 25 -30.56 3.14 28.05
CA ALA A 25 -30.63 4.05 26.90
C ALA A 25 -29.23 4.57 26.49
N ILE A 26 -28.38 4.92 27.47
CA ILE A 26 -27.02 5.36 27.21
C ILE A 26 -26.18 4.23 26.59
N LEU A 27 -26.29 3.00 27.12
CA LEU A 27 -25.60 1.84 26.56
C LEU A 27 -26.06 1.52 25.14
N LEU A 28 -27.38 1.57 24.89
CA LEU A 28 -27.93 1.40 23.54
C LEU A 28 -27.44 2.48 22.57
N ALA A 29 -27.39 3.73 23.00
CA ALA A 29 -26.87 4.83 22.19
C ALA A 29 -25.37 4.67 21.90
N LEU A 30 -24.57 4.20 22.86
CA LEU A 30 -23.15 3.88 22.67
C LEU A 30 -22.95 2.72 21.68
N ILE A 31 -23.71 1.64 21.83
CA ILE A 31 -23.66 0.49 20.91
C ILE A 31 -24.06 0.93 19.49
N ALA A 32 -25.15 1.70 19.36
CA ALA A 32 -25.60 2.23 18.08
C ALA A 32 -24.55 3.18 17.46
N GLY A 33 -23.91 4.04 18.27
CA GLY A 33 -22.84 4.91 17.84
C GLY A 33 -21.60 4.15 17.35
N ILE A 34 -21.19 3.12 18.08
CA ILE A 34 -20.08 2.23 17.67
C ILE A 34 -20.44 1.48 16.38
N ALA A 35 -21.66 0.94 16.28
CA ALA A 35 -22.11 0.25 15.08
C ALA A 35 -22.18 1.19 13.86
N ALA A 36 -22.68 2.41 14.04
CA ALA A 36 -22.68 3.42 12.99
C ALA A 36 -21.27 3.86 12.58
N TRP A 37 -20.35 4.01 13.53
CA TRP A 37 -18.96 4.33 13.27
C TRP A 37 -18.26 3.21 12.50
N VAL A 38 -18.43 1.96 12.92
CA VAL A 38 -17.91 0.77 12.22
C VAL A 38 -18.49 0.68 10.81
N ALA A 39 -19.78 0.93 10.62
CA ALA A 39 -20.39 0.94 9.28
C ALA A 39 -19.89 2.10 8.40
N ALA A 40 -19.68 3.28 8.96
CA ALA A 40 -19.20 4.46 8.25
C ALA A 40 -17.70 4.38 7.86
N THR A 41 -16.91 3.67 8.67
CA THR A 41 -15.45 3.44 8.40
C THR A 41 -15.19 2.22 7.52
N GLY A 42 -16.23 1.61 6.94
CA GLY A 42 -16.12 0.46 6.04
C GLY A 42 -16.06 -0.89 6.74
N GLY A 43 -16.31 -0.92 8.04
CA GLY A 43 -16.28 -2.16 8.83
C GLY A 43 -14.87 -2.74 8.99
N MET A 44 -14.66 -3.57 10.00
CA MET A 44 -13.53 -4.52 9.94
C MET A 44 -13.73 -5.37 8.68
N PRO A 45 -12.70 -5.51 7.80
CA PRO A 45 -12.82 -6.41 6.68
C PRO A 45 -13.27 -7.76 7.24
N ALA A 46 -14.46 -8.18 6.83
CA ALA A 46 -14.99 -9.47 7.25
C ALA A 46 -13.94 -10.49 6.79
N ARG A 47 -13.20 -11.10 7.72
CA ARG A 47 -12.32 -12.22 7.40
C ARG A 47 -13.24 -13.30 6.87
N THR A 48 -13.31 -13.40 5.55
CA THR A 48 -14.06 -14.47 4.90
C THR A 48 -13.41 -15.77 5.32
N THR A 49 -14.12 -16.57 6.08
CA THR A 49 -13.67 -17.90 6.50
C THR A 49 -13.84 -18.93 5.39
N SER A 50 -14.60 -18.61 4.35
CA SER A 50 -14.79 -19.49 3.19
C SER A 50 -13.60 -19.43 2.24
N PRO A 51 -13.20 -20.54 1.60
CA PRO A 51 -12.13 -20.55 0.61
C PRO A 51 -12.39 -19.56 -0.54
N HIS A 52 -11.41 -18.71 -0.85
CA HIS A 52 -11.53 -17.70 -1.91
C HIS A 52 -10.17 -17.38 -2.56
N ILE A 53 -10.23 -16.69 -3.70
CA ILE A 53 -9.08 -16.12 -4.37
C ILE A 53 -9.00 -14.64 -3.99
N ALA A 54 -7.87 -14.22 -3.46
CA ALA A 54 -7.63 -12.81 -3.15
C ALA A 54 -7.20 -12.05 -4.39
N LYS A 55 -7.63 -10.80 -4.52
CA LYS A 55 -7.16 -9.89 -5.58
C LYS A 55 -6.48 -8.69 -4.93
N ILE A 56 -5.18 -8.54 -5.18
CA ILE A 56 -4.36 -7.41 -4.72
C ILE A 56 -4.11 -6.50 -5.92
N ARG A 57 -4.29 -5.18 -5.74
CA ARG A 57 -4.04 -4.18 -6.79
C ARG A 57 -2.73 -3.47 -6.54
N ILE A 58 -1.98 -3.28 -7.64
CA ILE A 58 -0.73 -2.51 -7.67
C ILE A 58 -0.89 -1.51 -8.81
N GLU A 59 -1.17 -0.26 -8.46
CA GLU A 59 -1.51 0.80 -9.42
C GLU A 59 -0.62 2.03 -9.20
N GLY A 60 -0.31 2.75 -10.28
CA GLY A 60 0.48 3.97 -10.23
C GLY A 60 1.98 3.73 -9.99
N THR A 61 2.67 4.73 -9.46
CA THR A 61 4.12 4.68 -9.24
C THR A 61 4.46 3.80 -8.06
N ILE A 62 5.37 2.85 -8.26
CA ILE A 62 5.83 1.91 -7.25
C ILE A 62 6.92 2.56 -6.40
N ASN A 63 6.65 2.62 -5.10
CA ASN A 63 7.63 2.95 -4.07
C ASN A 63 7.59 1.86 -3.00
N GLU A 64 8.45 1.95 -2.01
CA GLU A 64 8.38 1.09 -0.85
C GLU A 64 7.05 1.33 -0.11
N ASP A 65 6.23 0.28 -0.02
CA ASP A 65 4.89 0.32 0.58
C ASP A 65 4.75 -0.83 1.60
N GLU A 66 5.00 -0.51 2.85
CA GLU A 66 4.90 -1.46 3.96
C GLU A 66 3.50 -2.05 4.11
N LYS A 67 2.45 -1.27 3.79
CA LYS A 67 1.06 -1.75 3.90
C LYS A 67 0.76 -2.79 2.83
N LEU A 68 1.24 -2.57 1.62
CA LEU A 68 1.10 -3.53 0.53
C LEU A 68 1.88 -4.81 0.85
N MET A 69 3.12 -4.70 1.35
CA MET A 69 3.92 -5.86 1.75
C MET A 69 3.27 -6.64 2.88
N ALA A 70 2.73 -5.97 3.90
CA ALA A 70 1.97 -6.61 4.96
C ALA A 70 0.72 -7.32 4.44
N LEU A 71 -0.03 -6.71 3.50
CA LEU A 71 -1.20 -7.31 2.86
C LEU A 71 -0.83 -8.58 2.07
N ILE A 72 0.30 -8.57 1.36
CA ILE A 72 0.83 -9.74 0.64
C ILE A 72 1.21 -10.85 1.63
N ALA A 73 1.88 -10.51 2.73
CA ALA A 73 2.23 -11.45 3.79
C ALA A 73 0.99 -12.05 4.47
N ASP A 74 -0.01 -11.23 4.80
CA ASP A 74 -1.27 -11.71 5.36
C ASP A 74 -2.00 -12.66 4.41
N ALA A 75 -2.00 -12.36 3.10
CA ALA A 75 -2.58 -13.24 2.09
C ALA A 75 -1.83 -14.57 1.98
N ALA A 76 -0.51 -14.58 2.20
CA ALA A 76 0.30 -15.79 2.21
C ALA A 76 -0.05 -16.72 3.38
N GLU A 77 -0.36 -16.16 4.56
CA GLU A 77 -0.63 -16.92 5.79
C GLU A 77 -2.12 -17.29 5.95
N ALA A 78 -3.05 -16.58 5.30
CA ALA A 78 -4.48 -16.79 5.48
C ALA A 78 -4.94 -18.12 4.86
N ASP A 79 -5.38 -19.09 5.65
CA ASP A 79 -5.87 -20.42 5.18
C ASP A 79 -7.07 -20.33 4.23
N ALA A 80 -7.90 -19.31 4.36
CA ALA A 80 -9.04 -19.09 3.48
C ALA A 80 -8.64 -18.63 2.08
N VAL A 81 -7.47 -18.01 1.90
CA VAL A 81 -6.93 -17.61 0.59
C VAL A 81 -6.29 -18.81 -0.09
N LYS A 82 -6.87 -19.25 -1.22
CA LYS A 82 -6.40 -20.42 -1.98
C LYS A 82 -5.52 -20.07 -3.18
N GLY A 83 -5.46 -18.79 -3.54
CA GLY A 83 -4.62 -18.26 -4.61
C GLY A 83 -4.74 -16.74 -4.65
N VAL A 84 -3.82 -16.09 -5.34
CA VAL A 84 -3.77 -14.63 -5.39
C VAL A 84 -3.64 -14.14 -6.84
N ILE A 85 -4.49 -13.17 -7.19
CA ILE A 85 -4.38 -12.42 -8.44
C ILE A 85 -3.78 -11.04 -8.10
N LEU A 86 -2.60 -10.75 -8.67
CA LEU A 86 -2.00 -9.42 -8.63
C LEU A 86 -2.48 -8.62 -9.85
N SER A 87 -3.35 -7.63 -9.63
CA SER A 87 -3.84 -6.75 -10.70
C SER A 87 -2.89 -5.57 -10.82
N ILE A 88 -2.09 -5.53 -11.89
CA ILE A 88 -1.00 -4.56 -12.06
C ILE A 88 -1.36 -3.57 -13.16
N ASP A 89 -1.29 -2.28 -12.84
CA ASP A 89 -1.39 -1.17 -13.80
C ASP A 89 -0.42 -0.05 -13.38
N SER A 90 0.86 -0.19 -13.74
CA SER A 90 1.95 0.63 -13.21
C SER A 90 3.03 0.91 -14.25
N PRO A 91 3.51 2.17 -14.33
CA PRO A 91 4.68 2.53 -15.15
C PRO A 91 6.02 2.10 -14.51
N GLY A 92 6.00 1.52 -13.30
CA GLY A 92 7.17 1.25 -12.50
C GLY A 92 7.37 2.27 -11.39
N GLY A 93 8.59 2.42 -10.94
CA GLY A 93 8.92 3.33 -9.83
C GLY A 93 10.37 3.14 -9.35
N SER A 94 10.59 3.25 -8.05
CA SER A 94 11.91 3.07 -7.46
C SER A 94 12.36 1.61 -7.57
N THR A 95 13.64 1.39 -7.80
CA THR A 95 14.23 0.05 -7.86
C THR A 95 14.07 -0.67 -6.52
N ALA A 96 14.37 0.02 -5.41
CA ALA A 96 14.26 -0.55 -4.06
C ALA A 96 12.82 -0.96 -3.72
N GLY A 97 11.81 -0.10 -4.04
CA GLY A 97 10.40 -0.43 -3.82
C GLY A 97 9.94 -1.61 -4.68
N GLY A 98 10.41 -1.65 -5.95
CA GLY A 98 10.14 -2.78 -6.84
C GLY A 98 10.73 -4.09 -6.32
N GLU A 99 11.96 -4.08 -5.85
CA GLU A 99 12.65 -5.24 -5.29
C GLU A 99 11.97 -5.74 -4.02
N ALA A 100 11.64 -4.86 -3.08
CA ALA A 100 10.96 -5.22 -1.83
C ALA A 100 9.61 -5.92 -2.09
N ILE A 101 8.81 -5.38 -3.03
CA ILE A 101 7.52 -5.98 -3.38
C ILE A 101 7.74 -7.28 -4.17
N TYR A 102 8.73 -7.35 -5.07
CA TYR A 102 9.11 -8.58 -5.79
C TYR A 102 9.39 -9.72 -4.81
N GLU A 103 10.25 -9.49 -3.81
CA GLU A 103 10.59 -10.49 -2.79
C GLU A 103 9.36 -10.93 -1.99
N SER A 104 8.49 -9.98 -1.63
CA SER A 104 7.24 -10.30 -0.94
C SER A 104 6.32 -11.19 -1.79
N VAL A 105 6.22 -10.92 -3.10
CA VAL A 105 5.43 -11.74 -4.03
C VAL A 105 6.08 -13.10 -4.26
N ARG A 106 7.41 -13.19 -4.34
CA ARG A 106 8.12 -14.48 -4.41
C ARG A 106 7.87 -15.35 -3.19
N ALA A 107 7.87 -14.75 -2.00
CA ALA A 107 7.55 -15.45 -0.76
C ALA A 107 6.08 -15.96 -0.73
N LEU A 108 5.15 -15.17 -1.27
CA LEU A 108 3.75 -15.58 -1.46
C LEU A 108 3.63 -16.73 -2.47
N ALA A 109 4.28 -16.61 -3.65
CA ALA A 109 4.25 -17.62 -4.72
C ALA A 109 4.82 -18.98 -4.27
N ALA A 110 5.77 -18.97 -3.35
CA ALA A 110 6.27 -20.21 -2.74
C ALA A 110 5.22 -20.97 -1.89
N LYS A 111 4.14 -20.29 -1.47
CA LYS A 111 3.10 -20.86 -0.60
C LYS A 111 1.77 -21.07 -1.31
N LYS A 112 1.45 -20.26 -2.30
CA LYS A 112 0.13 -20.24 -2.95
C LYS A 112 0.23 -19.92 -4.44
N PRO A 113 -0.65 -20.47 -5.28
CA PRO A 113 -0.72 -20.12 -6.70
C PRO A 113 -0.93 -18.61 -6.89
N THR A 114 -0.13 -18.02 -7.77
CA THR A 114 -0.14 -16.58 -8.04
C THR A 114 -0.25 -16.29 -9.54
N VAL A 115 -1.03 -15.28 -9.89
CA VAL A 115 -1.18 -14.82 -11.27
C VAL A 115 -1.10 -13.31 -11.31
N ALA A 116 -0.22 -12.75 -12.14
CA ALA A 116 -0.25 -11.35 -12.47
C ALA A 116 -1.24 -11.11 -13.62
N GLN A 117 -2.23 -10.27 -13.38
CA GLN A 117 -3.17 -9.75 -14.39
C GLN A 117 -2.74 -8.32 -14.74
N VAL A 118 -2.17 -8.14 -15.93
CA VAL A 118 -1.77 -6.83 -16.41
C VAL A 118 -2.98 -6.07 -16.96
N GLY A 119 -3.17 -4.84 -16.49
CA GLY A 119 -4.12 -3.89 -17.01
C GLY A 119 -3.62 -3.25 -18.31
N THR A 120 -3.51 -1.95 -18.34
CA THR A 120 -2.96 -1.20 -19.49
C THR A 120 -1.44 -1.32 -19.53
N LEU A 121 -0.79 -1.29 -18.39
CA LEU A 121 0.66 -1.13 -18.27
C LEU A 121 1.24 -1.95 -17.11
N ALA A 122 2.32 -2.66 -17.38
CA ALA A 122 3.22 -3.20 -16.36
C ALA A 122 4.67 -3.03 -16.85
N ALA A 123 5.24 -1.87 -16.55
CA ALA A 123 6.58 -1.52 -17.02
C ALA A 123 7.57 -1.43 -15.86
N SER A 124 8.86 -1.66 -16.13
CA SER A 124 9.96 -1.53 -15.17
C SER A 124 9.67 -2.32 -13.87
N ALA A 125 9.66 -1.68 -12.71
CA ALA A 125 9.31 -2.33 -11.43
C ALA A 125 7.94 -3.04 -11.47
N GLY A 126 6.95 -2.53 -12.24
CA GLY A 126 5.65 -3.19 -12.43
C GLY A 126 5.77 -4.54 -13.12
N TYR A 127 6.62 -4.63 -14.14
CA TYR A 127 6.89 -5.91 -14.81
C TYR A 127 7.76 -6.83 -13.95
N MET A 128 8.71 -6.28 -13.22
CA MET A 128 9.53 -7.05 -12.27
C MET A 128 8.64 -7.76 -11.23
N ILE A 129 7.68 -7.06 -10.67
CA ILE A 129 6.71 -7.64 -9.72
C ILE A 129 5.81 -8.68 -10.41
N ALA A 130 5.36 -8.43 -11.66
CA ALA A 130 4.60 -9.42 -12.42
C ALA A 130 5.40 -10.71 -12.64
N ALA A 131 6.70 -10.60 -12.92
CA ALA A 131 7.60 -11.74 -13.12
C ALA A 131 7.87 -12.55 -11.83
N ALA A 132 7.53 -12.01 -10.65
CA ALA A 132 7.59 -12.74 -9.39
C ALA A 132 6.48 -13.79 -9.23
N THR A 133 5.40 -13.70 -10.03
CA THR A 133 4.26 -14.63 -9.99
C THR A 133 4.49 -15.88 -10.84
N ASP A 134 3.66 -16.92 -10.65
CA ASP A 134 3.73 -18.16 -11.43
C ASP A 134 3.34 -17.95 -12.90
N HIS A 135 2.38 -17.06 -13.16
CA HIS A 135 1.89 -16.77 -14.52
C HIS A 135 1.57 -15.30 -14.71
N ILE A 136 1.85 -14.78 -15.91
CA ILE A 136 1.50 -13.42 -16.33
C ILE A 136 0.43 -13.50 -17.43
N VAL A 137 -0.68 -12.80 -17.21
CA VAL A 137 -1.75 -12.63 -18.18
C VAL A 137 -1.82 -11.16 -18.58
N ALA A 138 -1.56 -10.87 -19.85
CA ALA A 138 -1.64 -9.52 -20.41
C ALA A 138 -2.53 -9.53 -21.67
N ARG A 139 -3.14 -8.39 -21.97
CA ARG A 139 -3.86 -8.20 -23.24
C ARG A 139 -2.85 -7.97 -24.35
N LYS A 140 -3.25 -8.22 -25.59
CA LYS A 140 -2.42 -7.94 -26.78
C LYS A 140 -2.00 -6.47 -26.89
N THR A 141 -2.78 -5.57 -26.28
CA THR A 141 -2.56 -4.12 -26.27
C THR A 141 -1.92 -3.62 -24.97
N SER A 142 -1.66 -4.50 -24.00
CA SER A 142 -0.96 -4.12 -22.78
C SER A 142 0.51 -3.83 -23.08
N ILE A 143 1.04 -2.79 -22.45
CA ILE A 143 2.46 -2.45 -22.52
C ILE A 143 3.17 -3.15 -21.36
N VAL A 144 4.16 -4.00 -21.66
CA VAL A 144 4.88 -4.80 -20.66
C VAL A 144 6.38 -4.75 -20.92
N GLY A 145 7.19 -5.02 -19.89
CA GLY A 145 8.65 -5.05 -20.01
C GLY A 145 9.29 -3.72 -19.59
N SER A 146 10.07 -3.11 -20.46
CA SER A 146 10.86 -1.89 -20.15
C SER A 146 11.73 -2.08 -18.90
N ILE A 147 12.44 -3.22 -18.82
CA ILE A 147 13.37 -3.51 -17.73
C ILE A 147 14.70 -2.85 -18.03
N GLY A 148 15.15 -2.03 -17.11
CA GLY A 148 16.43 -1.33 -17.15
C GLY A 148 16.43 -0.10 -16.26
N VAL A 149 17.63 0.36 -15.95
CA VAL A 149 17.87 1.62 -15.24
C VAL A 149 18.55 2.57 -16.22
N LEU A 150 18.05 3.79 -16.29
CA LEU A 150 18.68 4.85 -17.05
C LEU A 150 18.94 6.04 -16.11
N PHE A 151 20.06 6.67 -16.33
CA PHE A 151 20.40 7.94 -15.72
C PHE A 151 20.65 8.96 -16.84
N GLN A 152 19.93 10.06 -16.81
CA GLN A 152 20.04 11.13 -17.80
C GLN A 152 20.43 12.43 -17.13
N TYR A 153 21.43 13.07 -17.63
CA TYR A 153 21.83 14.39 -17.20
C TYR A 153 22.25 15.25 -18.43
N PRO A 154 21.99 16.56 -18.45
CA PRO A 154 22.49 17.43 -19.49
C PRO A 154 23.97 17.71 -19.24
N ASP A 155 24.81 17.61 -20.28
CA ASP A 155 26.16 18.17 -20.27
C ASP A 155 26.11 19.60 -20.80
N VAL A 156 26.36 20.57 -19.94
CA VAL A 156 26.37 22.01 -20.27
C VAL A 156 27.79 22.58 -20.33
N SER A 157 28.81 21.75 -20.27
CA SER A 157 30.22 22.18 -20.22
C SER A 157 30.60 23.09 -21.39
N GLN A 158 30.19 22.75 -22.61
CA GLN A 158 30.45 23.54 -23.80
C GLN A 158 29.71 24.90 -23.78
N LEU A 159 28.49 24.91 -23.29
CA LEU A 159 27.70 26.16 -23.13
C LEU A 159 28.39 27.12 -22.15
N LEU A 160 28.85 26.61 -21.02
CA LEU A 160 29.58 27.38 -20.01
C LEU A 160 30.93 27.91 -20.59
N THR A 161 31.67 27.09 -21.30
CA THR A 161 32.88 27.50 -21.95
C THR A 161 32.64 28.63 -22.95
N ASN A 162 31.61 28.55 -23.78
CA ASN A 162 31.26 29.57 -24.75
C ASN A 162 30.79 30.88 -24.05
N ALA A 163 30.20 30.78 -22.86
CA ALA A 163 29.84 31.92 -22.04
C ALA A 163 31.00 32.50 -21.20
N GLY A 164 32.19 31.90 -21.28
CA GLY A 164 33.36 32.33 -20.51
C GLY A 164 33.26 31.96 -19.01
N ILE A 165 32.40 31.03 -18.65
CA ILE A 165 32.20 30.59 -17.29
C ILE A 165 33.03 29.32 -17.03
N LYS A 166 33.88 29.37 -16.00
CA LYS A 166 34.65 28.21 -15.52
C LYS A 166 34.07 27.73 -14.21
N VAL A 167 33.69 26.45 -14.17
CA VAL A 167 33.24 25.79 -12.93
C VAL A 167 34.39 25.00 -12.35
N GLU A 168 34.76 25.29 -11.10
CA GLU A 168 35.75 24.54 -10.36
C GLU A 168 35.07 23.76 -9.25
N THR A 169 35.32 22.45 -9.20
CA THR A 169 34.73 21.56 -8.19
C THR A 169 35.83 20.97 -7.31
N ILE A 170 35.74 21.21 -6.01
CA ILE A 170 36.63 20.60 -5.02
C ILE A 170 35.94 19.38 -4.47
N LYS A 171 36.53 18.19 -4.67
CA LYS A 171 35.98 16.89 -4.27
C LYS A 171 36.88 16.17 -3.29
N SER A 172 36.29 15.36 -2.42
CA SER A 172 37.03 14.47 -1.53
C SER A 172 37.56 13.21 -2.22
N SER A 173 37.00 12.87 -3.40
CA SER A 173 37.46 11.76 -4.26
C SER A 173 37.08 12.04 -5.71
N PRO A 174 37.80 11.45 -6.72
CA PRO A 174 37.55 11.71 -8.12
C PRO A 174 36.11 11.41 -8.57
N LEU A 175 35.54 10.30 -8.11
CA LEU A 175 34.21 9.84 -8.51
C LEU A 175 33.06 10.44 -7.69
N LYS A 176 33.35 11.26 -6.66
CA LYS A 176 32.29 11.87 -5.88
C LYS A 176 31.49 12.84 -6.73
N ALA A 177 30.16 12.59 -6.83
CA ALA A 177 29.22 13.36 -7.63
C ALA A 177 29.51 13.34 -9.14
N GLU A 178 30.05 12.23 -9.65
CA GLU A 178 30.12 11.93 -11.08
C GLU A 178 29.02 10.94 -11.49
N PRO A 179 28.55 11.00 -12.74
CA PRO A 179 28.78 12.09 -13.69
C PRO A 179 28.08 13.39 -13.29
N ASN A 180 28.61 14.54 -13.72
CA ASN A 180 28.07 15.86 -13.34
C ASN A 180 27.71 16.71 -14.60
N PHE A 181 27.02 17.83 -14.38
CA PHE A 181 26.52 18.69 -15.48
C PHE A 181 27.60 19.59 -16.14
N PHE A 182 28.74 19.74 -15.50
CA PHE A 182 29.71 20.79 -15.82
C PHE A 182 30.95 20.30 -16.52
N THR A 183 31.17 19.01 -16.52
CA THR A 183 32.30 18.36 -17.18
C THR A 183 31.81 17.14 -17.97
N PRO A 184 32.43 16.84 -19.12
CA PRO A 184 32.18 15.59 -19.84
C PRO A 184 32.40 14.38 -18.92
N ALA A 185 31.52 13.37 -19.04
CA ALA A 185 31.66 12.15 -18.25
C ALA A 185 33.00 11.45 -18.56
N SER A 186 33.67 10.94 -17.52
CA SER A 186 34.82 10.06 -17.68
C SER A 186 34.38 8.62 -17.95
N GLU A 187 35.29 7.78 -18.48
CA GLU A 187 35.00 6.33 -18.66
C GLU A 187 34.77 5.58 -17.34
N GLU A 188 35.22 6.16 -16.22
CA GLU A 188 35.07 5.58 -14.87
C GLU A 188 33.78 6.03 -14.16
N ALA A 189 33.09 7.02 -14.69
CA ALA A 189 31.85 7.59 -14.14
C ALA A 189 30.64 6.92 -14.74
#